data_16a8a1b1e674b02d77cfeee250fa8cc3
#
_entry.id   16a8a1b1e674b02d77cfeee250fa8cc3
#
_cell.length_a   1.000
_cell.length_b   1.000
_cell.length_c   1.000
_cell.angle_alpha   90.00
_cell.angle_beta   90.00
_cell.angle_gamma   90.00
#
_symmetry.space_group_name_H-M   'P 1'
#
loop_
_entity.id
_entity.type
_entity.pdbx_description
1 polymer ?
#
loop_
_entity_poly.entity_id
_entity_poly.type
_entity_poly.pdbx_seq_one_letter_code
_entity_poly.pdbx_strand_id
1 'polypeptide(L)'
;QALLEKLHTVPVMEHPKLHARSNIRFFWSFVWPPVIGLCAILPARFILLWLLPNLGAIIRFCSVMLIIPLVWLLCIRIVAMFTESVTMDDQYLQMHFCSWFTFHTITVNHARIVRTDLMQTPAQKMYGVCHLYITCNGPRQQRFKLTALPEAKARKIVETLARTEMQDMS
;
A
#
# COMPACT_ATOMS: atom_id res chain seq x y z
N GLN A 1 24.85 22.95 14.35
CA GLN A 1 24.16 23.15 13.08
C GLN A 1 24.57 22.09 12.04
N ALA A 2 25.87 21.78 11.86
CA ALA A 2 26.35 20.74 10.91
C ALA A 2 25.83 19.32 11.14
N LEU A 3 25.46 18.96 12.37
CA LEU A 3 24.88 17.66 12.74
C LEU A 3 23.40 17.54 12.35
N LEU A 4 22.65 18.65 12.40
CA LEU A 4 21.26 18.73 11.98
C LEU A 4 21.12 18.71 10.45
N GLU A 5 22.07 19.29 9.74
CA GLU A 5 22.12 19.29 8.28
C GLU A 5 22.39 17.88 7.71
N LYS A 6 23.19 17.08 8.41
CA LYS A 6 23.46 15.66 8.06
C LYS A 6 22.29 14.72 8.29
N LEU A 7 21.33 15.09 9.15
CA LEU A 7 20.14 14.29 9.48
C LEU A 7 18.98 14.48 8.48
N HIS A 8 19.02 15.53 7.66
CA HIS A 8 17.91 15.89 6.75
C HIS A 8 18.20 15.69 5.26
N THR A 9 19.40 15.31 4.86
CA THR A 9 19.64 14.91 3.48
C THR A 9 19.08 13.51 3.24
N VAL A 10 17.79 13.43 2.93
CA VAL A 10 17.25 12.26 2.25
C VAL A 10 18.08 12.10 0.97
N PRO A 11 18.78 10.96 0.79
CA PRO A 11 19.59 10.76 -0.41
C PRO A 11 18.68 10.89 -1.63
N VAL A 12 18.90 11.92 -2.43
CA VAL A 12 18.20 12.11 -3.70
C VAL A 12 18.72 11.03 -4.62
N MET A 13 17.87 10.11 -5.01
CA MET A 13 18.21 9.07 -5.98
C MET A 13 18.35 9.71 -7.36
N GLU A 14 19.58 9.95 -7.81
CA GLU A 14 19.84 10.60 -9.09
C GLU A 14 19.48 9.72 -10.29
N HIS A 15 19.68 8.41 -10.19
CA HIS A 15 19.41 7.48 -11.29
C HIS A 15 18.80 6.15 -10.79
N PRO A 16 17.48 6.09 -10.59
CA PRO A 16 16.83 4.87 -10.13
C PRO A 16 16.92 3.77 -11.19
N LYS A 17 17.60 2.66 -10.87
CA LYS A 17 17.74 1.49 -11.77
C LYS A 17 16.43 0.74 -11.97
N LEU A 18 15.57 0.73 -10.96
CA LEU A 18 14.29 0.06 -11.02
C LEU A 18 13.20 0.93 -10.38
N HIS A 19 12.15 1.19 -11.15
CA HIS A 19 10.95 1.85 -10.65
C HIS A 19 9.75 0.92 -10.84
N ALA A 20 9.08 0.58 -9.75
CA ALA A 20 7.88 -0.23 -9.74
C ALA A 20 6.73 0.55 -9.10
N ARG A 21 5.60 0.59 -9.79
CA ARG A 21 4.36 1.22 -9.31
C ARG A 21 3.27 0.18 -9.21
N SER A 22 2.35 0.36 -8.28
CA SER A 22 1.16 -0.48 -8.16
C SER A 22 0.42 -0.59 -9.50
N ASN A 23 -0.04 -1.81 -9.82
CA ASN A 23 -0.68 -2.06 -11.11
C ASN A 23 -2.17 -1.70 -11.05
N ILE A 24 -2.58 -0.77 -11.92
CA ILE A 24 -3.98 -0.31 -12.02
C ILE A 24 -4.96 -1.46 -12.34
N ARG A 25 -4.48 -2.55 -12.95
CA ARG A 25 -5.32 -3.72 -13.25
C ARG A 25 -5.85 -4.41 -12.00
N PHE A 26 -5.19 -4.21 -10.86
CA PHE A 26 -5.64 -4.75 -9.58
C PHE A 26 -6.42 -3.73 -8.72
N PHE A 27 -6.87 -2.63 -9.35
CA PHE A 27 -7.70 -1.59 -8.76
C PHE A 27 -8.88 -2.15 -7.95
N TRP A 28 -9.52 -3.18 -8.47
CA TRP A 28 -10.69 -3.79 -7.86
C TRP A 28 -10.42 -4.32 -6.45
N SER A 29 -9.24 -4.87 -6.19
CA SER A 29 -8.87 -5.36 -4.85
C SER A 29 -8.78 -4.26 -3.79
N PHE A 30 -8.42 -3.04 -4.18
CA PHE A 30 -8.35 -1.90 -3.27
C PHE A 30 -9.73 -1.33 -2.97
N VAL A 31 -10.60 -1.31 -3.97
CA VAL A 31 -11.88 -0.61 -3.96
C VAL A 31 -13.02 -1.51 -3.47
N TRP A 32 -12.88 -2.83 -3.57
CA TRP A 32 -13.90 -3.81 -3.23
C TRP A 32 -14.52 -3.65 -1.82
N PRO A 33 -13.77 -3.51 -0.71
CA PRO A 33 -14.36 -3.44 0.62
C PRO A 33 -15.32 -2.25 0.81
N PRO A 34 -14.95 -1.00 0.48
CA PRO A 34 -15.87 0.12 0.60
C PRO A 34 -17.04 0.07 -0.39
N VAL A 35 -16.84 -0.50 -1.58
CA VAL A 35 -17.93 -0.67 -2.57
C VAL A 35 -18.97 -1.66 -2.07
N ILE A 36 -18.57 -2.81 -1.51
CA ILE A 36 -19.53 -3.74 -0.89
C ILE A 36 -20.32 -3.05 0.22
N GLY A 37 -19.64 -2.30 1.09
CA GLY A 37 -20.29 -1.54 2.15
C GLY A 37 -21.36 -0.58 1.61
N LEU A 38 -21.04 0.18 0.57
CA LEU A 38 -21.97 1.10 -0.08
C LEU A 38 -23.15 0.34 -0.72
N CYS A 39 -22.88 -0.74 -1.44
CA CYS A 39 -23.90 -1.57 -2.06
C CYS A 39 -24.83 -2.25 -1.04
N ALA A 40 -24.34 -2.57 0.15
CA ALA A 40 -25.13 -3.17 1.22
C ALA A 40 -26.02 -2.15 1.95
N ILE A 41 -25.54 -0.91 2.13
CA ILE A 41 -26.31 0.14 2.84
C ILE A 41 -27.58 0.54 2.07
N LEU A 42 -27.53 0.60 0.74
CA LEU A 42 -28.68 1.02 -0.07
C LEU A 42 -29.91 0.09 0.11
N PRO A 43 -29.82 -1.23 -0.11
CA PRO A 43 -30.92 -2.13 0.13
C PRO A 43 -31.30 -2.24 1.61
N ALA A 44 -30.32 -2.24 2.52
CA ALA A 44 -30.60 -2.28 3.96
C ALA A 44 -31.45 -1.07 4.40
N ARG A 45 -31.13 0.14 3.92
CA ARG A 45 -31.92 1.33 4.16
C ARG A 45 -33.37 1.17 3.66
N PHE A 46 -33.54 0.62 2.46
CA PHE A 46 -34.87 0.43 1.88
C PHE A 46 -35.72 -0.54 2.70
N ILE A 47 -35.13 -1.67 3.09
CA ILE A 47 -35.78 -2.70 3.91
C ILE A 47 -36.15 -2.14 5.30
N LEU A 48 -35.24 -1.39 5.94
CA LEU A 48 -35.50 -0.78 7.25
C LEU A 48 -36.61 0.27 7.20
N LEU A 49 -36.67 1.09 6.14
CA LEU A 49 -37.74 2.09 5.97
C LEU A 49 -39.10 1.42 5.76
N TRP A 50 -39.14 0.26 5.10
CA TRP A 50 -40.36 -0.51 4.90
C TRP A 50 -40.83 -1.19 6.20
N LEU A 51 -39.88 -1.72 6.98
CA LEU A 51 -40.18 -2.44 8.22
C LEU A 51 -40.54 -1.51 9.39
N LEU A 52 -39.93 -0.34 9.46
CA LEU A 52 -40.01 0.61 10.59
C LEU A 52 -40.32 2.05 10.10
N PRO A 53 -41.51 2.30 9.55
CA PRO A 53 -41.84 3.60 8.97
C PRO A 53 -41.76 4.74 9.99
N ASN A 54 -42.07 4.49 11.26
CA ASN A 54 -42.06 5.48 12.33
C ASN A 54 -40.64 5.99 12.66
N LEU A 55 -39.59 5.27 12.30
CA LEU A 55 -38.19 5.63 12.53
C LEU A 55 -37.49 6.18 11.29
N GLY A 56 -38.25 6.55 10.28
CA GLY A 56 -37.71 6.94 8.97
C GLY A 56 -36.70 8.07 9.00
N ALA A 57 -36.86 9.05 9.89
CA ALA A 57 -35.89 10.15 10.05
C ALA A 57 -34.55 9.66 10.60
N ILE A 58 -34.59 8.78 11.60
CA ILE A 58 -33.39 8.21 12.23
C ILE A 58 -32.65 7.32 11.23
N ILE A 59 -33.38 6.46 10.49
CA ILE A 59 -32.79 5.55 9.49
C ILE A 59 -32.09 6.36 8.40
N ARG A 60 -32.68 7.45 7.91
CA ARG A 60 -32.06 8.35 6.92
C ARG A 60 -30.79 8.98 7.46
N PHE A 61 -30.85 9.52 8.68
CA PHE A 61 -29.69 10.14 9.32
C PHE A 61 -28.53 9.14 9.51
N CYS A 62 -28.80 7.96 10.08
CA CYS A 62 -27.78 6.92 10.26
C CYS A 62 -27.18 6.44 8.92
N SER A 63 -28.02 6.30 7.89
CA SER A 63 -27.53 5.92 6.56
C SER A 63 -26.56 6.93 5.97
N VAL A 64 -26.85 8.22 6.09
CA VAL A 64 -25.96 9.30 5.62
C VAL A 64 -24.67 9.30 6.42
N MET A 65 -24.74 9.15 7.75
CA MET A 65 -23.57 9.09 8.62
C MET A 65 -22.64 7.90 8.30
N LEU A 66 -23.19 6.79 7.79
CA LEU A 66 -22.41 5.63 7.34
C LEU A 66 -21.84 5.80 5.93
N ILE A 67 -22.58 6.45 5.03
CA ILE A 67 -22.13 6.65 3.64
C ILE A 67 -20.93 7.59 3.58
N ILE A 68 -20.92 8.68 4.35
CA ILE A 68 -19.84 9.68 4.34
C ILE A 68 -18.48 9.04 4.59
N PRO A 69 -18.22 8.28 5.70
CA PRO A 69 -16.93 7.68 5.95
C PRO A 69 -16.57 6.59 4.92
N LEU A 70 -17.55 5.88 4.35
CA LEU A 70 -17.29 4.89 3.32
C LEU A 70 -16.83 5.52 2.01
N VAL A 71 -17.46 6.61 1.58
CA VAL A 71 -17.04 7.38 0.40
C VAL A 71 -15.64 7.97 0.64
N TRP A 72 -15.41 8.51 1.82
CA TRP A 72 -14.09 9.02 2.21
C TRP A 72 -13.01 7.95 2.17
N LEU A 73 -13.29 6.77 2.73
CA LEU A 73 -12.40 5.61 2.70
C LEU A 73 -12.13 5.14 1.26
N LEU A 74 -13.14 5.19 0.40
CA LEU A 74 -12.99 4.91 -1.03
C LEU A 74 -12.01 5.88 -1.69
N CYS A 75 -12.16 7.18 -1.45
CA CYS A 75 -11.27 8.21 -1.98
C CYS A 75 -9.82 7.97 -1.55
N ILE A 76 -9.60 7.70 -0.25
CA ILE A 76 -8.25 7.40 0.27
C ILE A 76 -7.65 6.18 -0.41
N ARG A 77 -8.41 5.10 -0.58
CA ARG A 77 -7.94 3.89 -1.25
C ARG A 77 -7.55 4.13 -2.71
N ILE A 78 -8.29 4.96 -3.40
CA ILE A 78 -7.97 5.37 -4.78
C ILE A 78 -6.65 6.16 -4.79
N VAL A 79 -6.50 7.15 -3.92
CA VAL A 79 -5.28 7.96 -3.83
C VAL A 79 -4.08 7.10 -3.44
N ALA A 80 -4.23 6.19 -2.46
CA ALA A 80 -3.17 5.26 -2.06
C ALA A 80 -2.66 4.43 -3.24
N MET A 81 -3.54 3.91 -4.08
CA MET A 81 -3.15 3.14 -5.26
C MET A 81 -2.29 3.94 -6.24
N PHE A 82 -2.57 5.24 -6.41
CA PHE A 82 -1.80 6.10 -7.30
C PHE A 82 -0.45 6.53 -6.72
N THR A 83 -0.31 6.54 -5.41
CA THR A 83 0.90 7.00 -4.70
C THR A 83 1.85 5.87 -4.33
N GLU A 84 1.36 4.62 -4.23
CA GLU A 84 2.24 3.49 -3.92
C GLU A 84 3.24 3.24 -5.04
N SER A 85 4.51 3.40 -4.73
CA SER A 85 5.63 3.16 -5.64
C SER A 85 6.87 2.70 -4.89
N VAL A 86 7.71 1.97 -5.61
CA VAL A 86 9.02 1.51 -5.12
C VAL A 86 10.06 1.93 -6.13
N THR A 87 11.09 2.54 -5.62
CA THR A 87 12.25 2.95 -6.39
C THR A 87 13.48 2.30 -5.78
N MET A 88 14.29 1.65 -6.59
CA MET A 88 15.48 0.94 -6.16
C MET A 88 16.70 1.50 -6.89
N ASP A 89 17.74 1.77 -6.11
CA ASP A 89 19.06 2.14 -6.56
C ASP A 89 20.08 1.10 -6.07
N ASP A 90 21.36 1.26 -6.34
CA ASP A 90 22.42 0.29 -5.97
C ASP A 90 22.55 0.08 -4.46
N GLN A 91 22.31 1.11 -3.65
CA GLN A 91 22.51 1.08 -2.21
C GLN A 91 21.24 1.27 -1.39
N TYR A 92 20.20 1.87 -1.99
CA TYR A 92 19.01 2.29 -1.28
C TYR A 92 17.74 1.81 -1.97
N LEU A 93 16.79 1.39 -1.16
CA LEU A 93 15.42 1.11 -1.56
C LEU A 93 14.52 2.19 -0.99
N GLN A 94 13.85 2.94 -1.84
CA GLN A 94 12.88 3.96 -1.46
C GLN A 94 11.48 3.45 -1.73
N MET A 95 10.64 3.51 -0.70
CA MET A 95 9.25 3.08 -0.75
C MET A 95 8.34 4.26 -0.44
N HIS A 96 7.38 4.51 -1.33
CA HIS A 96 6.30 5.45 -1.11
C HIS A 96 5.02 4.67 -0.89
N PHE A 97 4.38 4.88 0.24
CA PHE A 97 3.08 4.27 0.53
C PHE A 97 2.20 5.21 1.34
N CYS A 98 0.90 5.02 1.20
CA CYS A 98 -0.10 5.75 1.96
C CYS A 98 -0.66 4.85 3.05
N SER A 99 -0.57 5.28 4.30
CA SER A 99 -1.20 4.60 5.43
C SER A 99 -2.23 5.52 6.07
N TRP A 100 -3.50 5.12 6.02
CA TRP A 100 -4.65 5.92 6.45
C TRP A 100 -4.73 7.27 5.72
N PHE A 101 -4.14 8.32 6.27
CA PHE A 101 -4.18 9.69 5.74
C PHE A 101 -2.79 10.28 5.54
N THR A 102 -1.75 9.52 5.86
CA THR A 102 -0.36 9.98 5.84
C THR A 102 0.39 9.33 4.71
N PHE A 103 1.09 10.15 3.94
CA PHE A 103 2.04 9.68 2.95
C PHE A 103 3.39 9.46 3.63
N HIS A 104 3.87 8.24 3.53
CA HIS A 104 5.17 7.86 4.08
C HIS A 104 6.14 7.60 2.95
N THR A 105 7.30 8.22 3.05
CA THR A 105 8.45 7.90 2.21
C THR A 105 9.51 7.30 3.12
N ILE A 106 9.87 6.06 2.87
CA ILE A 106 10.89 5.36 3.63
C ILE A 106 12.02 5.00 2.69
N THR A 107 13.23 5.42 3.07
CA THR A 107 14.46 5.05 2.39
C THR A 107 15.23 4.08 3.28
N VAL A 108 15.50 2.89 2.78
CA VAL A 108 16.20 1.82 3.49
C VAL A 108 17.47 1.47 2.74
N ASN A 109 18.60 1.39 3.45
CA ASN A 109 19.82 0.82 2.89
C ASN A 109 19.66 -0.69 2.72
N HIS A 110 20.15 -1.27 1.62
CA HIS A 110 20.08 -2.70 1.34
C HIS A 110 20.65 -3.55 2.47
N ALA A 111 21.77 -3.14 3.08
CA ALA A 111 22.40 -3.82 4.20
C ALA A 111 21.53 -3.93 5.47
N ARG A 112 20.42 -3.19 5.56
CA ARG A 112 19.45 -3.27 6.67
C ARG A 112 18.24 -4.13 6.37
N ILE A 113 18.11 -4.65 5.17
CA ILE A 113 17.01 -5.53 4.77
C ILE A 113 17.38 -6.94 5.22
N VAL A 114 16.60 -7.53 6.12
CA VAL A 114 16.84 -8.87 6.68
C VAL A 114 16.08 -9.93 5.90
N ARG A 115 14.92 -9.58 5.37
CA ARG A 115 14.06 -10.56 4.70
C ARG A 115 13.12 -9.89 3.72
N THR A 116 12.98 -10.51 2.56
CA THR A 116 12.02 -10.13 1.53
C THR A 116 11.12 -11.32 1.23
N ASP A 117 9.81 -11.15 1.42
CA ASP A 117 8.82 -12.18 1.14
C ASP A 117 7.89 -11.72 0.01
N LEU A 118 7.70 -12.56 -0.99
CA LEU A 118 6.67 -12.39 -2.01
C LEU A 118 5.46 -13.23 -1.64
N MET A 119 4.33 -12.58 -1.46
CA MET A 119 3.05 -13.26 -1.23
C MET A 119 2.10 -13.00 -2.39
N GLN A 120 1.49 -14.06 -2.88
CA GLN A 120 0.57 -14.00 -4.00
C GLN A 120 -0.66 -14.85 -3.71
N THR A 121 -1.84 -14.24 -3.76
CA THR A 121 -3.11 -14.96 -3.69
C THR A 121 -3.48 -15.53 -5.07
N PRO A 122 -4.33 -16.56 -5.15
CA PRO A 122 -4.76 -17.12 -6.46
C PRO A 122 -5.33 -16.06 -7.40
N ALA A 123 -6.11 -15.12 -6.89
CA ALA A 123 -6.64 -14.00 -7.67
C ALA A 123 -5.53 -13.08 -8.19
N GLN A 124 -4.55 -12.77 -7.37
CA GLN A 124 -3.40 -11.94 -7.76
C GLN A 124 -2.56 -12.60 -8.85
N LYS A 125 -2.43 -13.92 -8.79
CA LYS A 125 -1.72 -14.70 -9.82
C LYS A 125 -2.36 -14.55 -11.20
N MET A 126 -3.70 -14.52 -11.27
CA MET A 126 -4.42 -14.30 -12.53
C MET A 126 -4.14 -12.91 -13.13
N TYR A 127 -3.88 -11.89 -12.28
CA TYR A 127 -3.58 -10.53 -12.72
C TYR A 127 -2.08 -10.22 -12.82
N GLY A 128 -1.21 -11.18 -12.54
CA GLY A 128 0.26 -11.01 -12.59
C GLY A 128 0.78 -9.98 -11.59
N VAL A 129 0.15 -9.90 -10.41
CA VAL A 129 0.53 -9.00 -9.31
C VAL A 129 0.82 -9.77 -8.04
N CYS A 130 1.63 -9.19 -7.16
CA CYS A 130 1.99 -9.78 -5.88
C CYS A 130 2.09 -8.71 -4.78
N HIS A 131 2.10 -9.16 -3.54
CA HIS A 131 2.47 -8.35 -2.39
C HIS A 131 3.94 -8.58 -2.07
N LEU A 132 4.70 -7.51 -1.92
CA LEU A 132 6.08 -7.55 -1.47
C LEU A 132 6.12 -7.13 0.01
N TYR A 133 6.66 -7.99 0.85
CA TYR A 133 6.93 -7.69 2.25
C TYR A 133 8.43 -7.55 2.44
N ILE A 134 8.84 -6.45 3.03
CA ILE A 134 10.23 -6.14 3.33
C ILE A 134 10.36 -5.98 4.82
N THR A 135 11.24 -6.78 5.43
CA THR A 135 11.54 -6.71 6.85
C THR A 135 12.92 -6.10 7.02
N CYS A 136 12.99 -4.99 7.75
CA CYS A 136 14.23 -4.27 7.99
C CYS A 136 14.70 -4.45 9.42
N ASN A 137 16.02 -4.54 9.60
CA ASN A 137 16.65 -4.53 10.91
C ASN A 137 16.75 -3.09 11.43
N GLY A 138 16.20 -2.86 12.62
CA GLY A 138 16.23 -1.58 13.31
C GLY A 138 16.02 -1.78 14.81
N PRO A 139 15.89 -0.72 15.62
CA PRO A 139 15.60 -0.83 17.05
C PRO A 139 14.34 -1.64 17.36
N ARG A 140 13.43 -1.70 16.40
CA ARG A 140 12.28 -2.63 16.31
C ARG A 140 12.26 -3.17 14.89
N GLN A 141 12.10 -4.47 14.72
CA GLN A 141 11.87 -5.06 13.41
C GLN A 141 10.63 -4.41 12.77
N GLN A 142 10.85 -3.71 11.66
CA GLN A 142 9.78 -3.05 10.92
C GLN A 142 9.50 -3.86 9.66
N ARG A 143 8.23 -4.22 9.47
CA ARG A 143 7.76 -4.93 8.29
C ARG A 143 6.91 -4.00 7.44
N PHE A 144 7.37 -3.75 6.23
CA PHE A 144 6.66 -2.93 5.25
C PHE A 144 5.96 -3.83 4.24
N LYS A 145 4.71 -3.47 3.92
CA LYS A 145 3.90 -4.16 2.92
C LYS A 145 3.67 -3.24 1.74
N LEU A 146 4.07 -3.69 0.56
CA LEU A 146 3.77 -3.05 -0.70
C LEU A 146 2.72 -3.88 -1.43
N THR A 147 1.66 -3.22 -1.89
CA THR A 147 0.47 -3.89 -2.40
C THR A 147 0.44 -3.85 -3.93
N ALA A 148 0.05 -4.97 -4.55
CA ALA A 148 -0.25 -5.05 -5.99
C ALA A 148 0.88 -4.61 -6.93
N LEU A 149 2.12 -4.98 -6.61
CA LEU A 149 3.25 -4.78 -7.52
C LEU A 149 3.20 -5.77 -8.69
N PRO A 150 3.61 -5.37 -9.92
CA PRO A 150 3.79 -6.30 -11.01
C PRO A 150 4.80 -7.40 -10.64
N GLU A 151 4.41 -8.67 -10.78
CA GLU A 151 5.22 -9.82 -10.36
C GLU A 151 6.64 -9.79 -10.95
N ALA A 152 6.77 -9.48 -12.25
CA ALA A 152 8.07 -9.40 -12.91
C ALA A 152 9.00 -8.36 -12.28
N LYS A 153 8.47 -7.20 -11.87
CA LYS A 153 9.27 -6.16 -11.21
C LYS A 153 9.60 -6.54 -9.77
N ALA A 154 8.65 -7.12 -9.04
CA ALA A 154 8.87 -7.56 -7.67
C ALA A 154 9.94 -8.67 -7.60
N ARG A 155 9.93 -9.63 -8.52
CA ARG A 155 10.98 -10.67 -8.64
C ARG A 155 12.35 -10.05 -8.90
N LYS A 156 12.44 -9.09 -9.83
CA LYS A 156 13.71 -8.39 -10.09
C LYS A 156 14.25 -7.67 -8.84
N ILE A 157 13.36 -7.03 -8.05
CA ILE A 157 13.78 -6.40 -6.77
C ILE A 157 14.38 -7.45 -5.85
N VAL A 158 13.70 -8.57 -5.64
CA VAL A 158 14.18 -9.66 -4.76
C VAL A 158 15.48 -10.25 -5.26
N GLU A 159 15.62 -10.51 -6.56
CA GLU A 159 16.84 -11.04 -7.16
C GLU A 159 18.03 -10.08 -7.02
N THR A 160 17.79 -8.79 -7.19
CA THR A 160 18.84 -7.78 -7.03
C THR A 160 19.29 -7.68 -5.58
N LEU A 161 18.35 -7.68 -4.63
CA LEU A 161 18.66 -7.68 -3.19
C LEU A 161 19.46 -8.93 -2.79
N ALA A 162 19.06 -10.11 -3.25
CA ALA A 162 19.79 -11.36 -2.96
C ALA A 162 21.22 -11.37 -3.54
N ARG A 163 21.44 -10.75 -4.70
CA ARG A 163 22.79 -10.61 -5.27
C ARG A 163 23.68 -9.68 -4.45
N THR A 164 23.12 -8.59 -3.94
CA THR A 164 23.85 -7.64 -3.10
C THR A 164 24.29 -8.30 -1.79
N GLU A 165 23.42 -9.10 -1.16
CA GLU A 165 23.76 -9.85 0.04
C GLU A 165 24.91 -10.85 -0.18
N MET A 166 24.94 -11.52 -1.34
CA MET A 166 26.06 -12.46 -1.67
C MET A 166 27.38 -11.75 -1.92
N GLN A 167 27.36 -10.52 -2.44
CA GLN A 167 28.58 -9.74 -2.67
C GLN A 167 29.18 -9.18 -1.37
N ASP A 168 28.35 -8.85 -0.39
CA ASP A 168 28.83 -8.35 0.91
C ASP A 168 29.40 -9.47 1.80
N MET A 169 29.12 -10.74 1.49
CA MET A 169 29.65 -11.91 2.23
C MET A 169 30.94 -12.50 1.63
N SER A 170 31.39 -12.04 0.48
CA SER A 170 32.60 -12.51 -0.20
C SER A 170 33.77 -11.55 0.02
#